data_7a84e5bd14d31ae9d96f3ded4a953bde
#
_entry.id   7a84e5bd14d31ae9d96f3ded4a953bde
#
_cell.length_a   1.000
_cell.length_b   1.000
_cell.length_c   1.000
_cell.angle_alpha   90.00
_cell.angle_beta   90.00
_cell.angle_gamma   90.00
#
_symmetry.space_group_name_H-M   'P 1'
#
loop_
_entity.id
_entity.type
_entity.pdbx_description
1 polymer ?
#
loop_
_entity_poly.entity_id
_entity_poly.type
_entity_poly.pdbx_seq_one_letter_code
_entity_poly.pdbx_strand_id
1 'polypeptide(L)'
;MKAAVLTQYDKNGRKLEIQEVEKPSPREKEVLVKVFTAAVNPLDNMIIRGEVKLIVPYSLPLIMGNEFAGQVEAVGSAVKRFKAGDRVYGRMPLSKIGAFAEYAAVEEGALAPIPDYLSYDEAATVPLTALTAMQAFEIMQPKAGESVFISGGTGSLGAMAIPIAKSLGLTVYTNGSADNAERVEKLGVDRFIDYKKENYADVLKDVDYVLDTLGDRELPNEFKVLKKGGRLVSLRGLPNGRFAKRAGLSFLKQLLFGFAGRKYDKMAEAKGQSYDFLFVHEDGAQLEKIGELFSPERPLETSVDTAFFLEQVNEALDKVKQGKSKGKTILKIAEG
;
A
#
# COMPACT_ATOMS: atom_id res chain seq x y z
N MET A 1 27.33 -0.27 4.27
CA MET A 1 26.25 -1.13 3.78
C MET A 1 25.79 -0.71 2.41
N LYS A 2 25.38 -1.68 1.57
CA LYS A 2 24.81 -1.37 0.26
C LYS A 2 23.38 -0.81 0.38
N ALA A 3 23.05 0.19 -0.45
CA ALA A 3 21.72 0.79 -0.55
C ALA A 3 21.44 1.31 -1.96
N ALA A 4 20.15 1.31 -2.35
CA ALA A 4 19.69 1.93 -3.59
C ALA A 4 19.27 3.38 -3.33
N VAL A 5 20.00 4.32 -3.90
CA VAL A 5 19.94 5.75 -3.58
C VAL A 5 19.38 6.56 -4.75
N LEU A 6 18.41 7.42 -4.47
CA LEU A 6 17.91 8.45 -5.36
C LEU A 6 18.71 9.74 -5.12
N THR A 7 19.50 10.16 -6.09
CA THR A 7 20.36 11.36 -5.99
C THR A 7 19.67 12.62 -6.48
N GLN A 8 18.71 12.49 -7.40
CA GLN A 8 17.85 13.58 -7.87
C GLN A 8 16.53 13.04 -8.41
N TYR A 9 15.49 13.86 -8.35
CA TYR A 9 14.20 13.53 -8.97
C TYR A 9 14.28 13.64 -10.50
N ASP A 10 13.57 12.74 -11.20
CA ASP A 10 13.48 12.76 -12.66
C ASP A 10 12.07 12.33 -13.12
N LYS A 11 11.40 13.21 -13.86
CA LYS A 11 10.05 12.94 -14.41
C LYS A 11 10.04 11.75 -15.37
N ASN A 12 11.16 11.46 -16.02
CA ASN A 12 11.31 10.34 -16.95
C ASN A 12 11.66 9.02 -16.23
N GLY A 13 11.91 9.07 -14.93
CA GLY A 13 12.30 7.91 -14.11
C GLY A 13 13.80 7.65 -14.17
N ARG A 14 14.59 8.44 -13.44
CA ARG A 14 16.05 8.21 -13.31
C ARG A 14 16.31 6.90 -12.58
N LYS A 15 17.41 6.25 -12.96
CA LYS A 15 17.90 5.06 -12.28
C LYS A 15 18.41 5.40 -10.88
N LEU A 16 18.10 4.51 -9.93
CA LEU A 16 18.72 4.51 -8.62
C LEU A 16 20.19 4.07 -8.76
N GLU A 17 21.02 4.61 -7.90
CA GLU A 17 22.43 4.26 -7.80
C GLU A 17 22.65 3.32 -6.62
N ILE A 18 23.33 2.21 -6.83
CA ILE A 18 23.79 1.37 -5.71
C ILE A 18 25.01 2.02 -5.11
N GLN A 19 24.93 2.39 -3.84
CA GLN A 19 25.99 3.07 -3.12
C GLN A 19 26.32 2.34 -1.82
N GLU A 20 27.60 2.42 -1.41
CA GLU A 20 28.01 2.11 -0.06
C GLU A 20 27.71 3.30 0.85
N VAL A 21 26.87 3.09 1.84
CA VAL A 21 26.47 4.11 2.82
C VAL A 21 26.77 3.64 4.25
N GLU A 22 26.82 4.57 5.18
CA GLU A 22 27.00 4.23 6.58
C GLU A 22 25.82 3.37 7.09
N LYS A 23 26.14 2.29 7.85
CA LYS A 23 25.13 1.48 8.51
C LYS A 23 24.50 2.31 9.65
N PRO A 24 23.15 2.47 9.70
CA PRO A 24 22.52 3.27 10.74
C PRO A 24 22.65 2.60 12.11
N SER A 25 22.73 3.44 13.14
CA SER A 25 22.54 3.00 14.52
C SER A 25 21.11 3.33 14.96
N PRO A 26 20.40 2.45 15.67
CA PRO A 26 19.05 2.71 16.11
C PRO A 26 19.02 3.80 17.19
N ARG A 27 18.09 4.76 17.07
CA ARG A 27 17.78 5.73 18.12
C ARG A 27 17.03 5.04 19.27
N GLU A 28 16.76 5.76 20.33
CA GLU A 28 16.13 5.19 21.55
C GLU A 28 14.88 4.34 21.29
N LYS A 29 14.00 4.77 20.36
CA LYS A 29 12.74 4.08 20.01
C LYS A 29 12.81 3.30 18.69
N GLU A 30 13.97 3.25 18.05
CA GLU A 30 14.16 2.56 16.78
C GLU A 30 14.69 1.13 16.98
N VAL A 31 14.30 0.31 16.05
CA VAL A 31 14.78 -1.07 15.86
C VAL A 31 15.67 -1.07 14.62
N LEU A 32 16.89 -1.58 14.75
CA LEU A 32 17.75 -1.86 13.61
C LEU A 32 17.40 -3.21 13.03
N VAL A 33 16.93 -3.25 11.82
CA VAL A 33 16.54 -4.47 11.11
C VAL A 33 17.55 -4.78 10.02
N LYS A 34 18.08 -6.00 9.99
CA LYS A 34 18.74 -6.57 8.83
C LYS A 34 17.64 -6.95 7.83
N VAL A 35 17.61 -6.27 6.69
CA VAL A 35 16.59 -6.48 5.66
C VAL A 35 16.97 -7.69 4.82
N PHE A 36 16.08 -8.67 4.73
CA PHE A 36 16.27 -9.81 3.83
C PHE A 36 15.56 -9.61 2.50
N THR A 37 14.35 -9.07 2.56
CA THR A 37 13.53 -8.83 1.37
C THR A 37 12.79 -7.49 1.48
N ALA A 38 12.76 -6.73 0.40
CA ALA A 38 11.93 -5.54 0.26
C ALA A 38 11.02 -5.67 -0.97
N ALA A 39 9.80 -5.09 -0.91
CA ALA A 39 8.92 -5.12 -2.08
C ALA A 39 8.88 -3.78 -2.80
N VAL A 40 8.80 -3.86 -4.13
CA VAL A 40 8.76 -2.72 -5.04
C VAL A 40 7.32 -2.37 -5.37
N ASN A 41 6.99 -1.09 -5.27
CA ASN A 41 5.63 -0.58 -5.43
C ASN A 41 5.53 0.51 -6.50
N PRO A 42 4.35 0.75 -7.08
CA PRO A 42 4.11 1.93 -7.91
C PRO A 42 4.48 3.24 -7.22
N LEU A 43 4.36 3.31 -5.88
CA LEU A 43 4.74 4.45 -5.07
C LEU A 43 6.23 4.79 -5.19
N ASP A 44 7.11 3.79 -5.28
CA ASP A 44 8.55 4.02 -5.44
C ASP A 44 8.83 4.79 -6.75
N ASN A 45 8.19 4.39 -7.85
CA ASN A 45 8.25 5.12 -9.11
C ASN A 45 7.70 6.55 -9.02
N MET A 46 6.60 6.77 -8.26
CA MET A 46 6.03 8.10 -8.05
C MET A 46 6.98 9.00 -7.25
N ILE A 47 7.67 8.45 -6.24
CA ILE A 47 8.69 9.16 -5.47
C ILE A 47 9.84 9.59 -6.38
N ILE A 48 10.39 8.68 -7.18
CA ILE A 48 11.47 8.96 -8.13
C ILE A 48 11.09 10.12 -9.07
N ARG A 49 9.84 10.14 -9.57
CA ARG A 49 9.35 11.23 -10.43
C ARG A 49 8.99 12.52 -9.68
N GLY A 50 9.04 12.49 -8.34
CA GLY A 50 8.71 13.63 -7.49
C GLY A 50 7.21 13.97 -7.44
N GLU A 51 6.34 13.05 -7.81
CA GLU A 51 4.89 13.25 -7.83
C GLU A 51 4.27 13.41 -6.44
N VAL A 52 4.93 12.88 -5.41
CA VAL A 52 4.44 12.93 -4.02
C VAL A 52 5.03 14.08 -3.20
N LYS A 53 5.86 14.95 -3.78
CA LYS A 53 6.59 16.02 -3.05
C LYS A 53 5.70 16.97 -2.26
N LEU A 54 4.48 17.23 -2.74
CA LEU A 54 3.54 18.11 -2.03
C LEU A 54 3.02 17.47 -0.75
N ILE A 55 2.91 16.12 -0.73
CA ILE A 55 2.48 15.36 0.45
C ILE A 55 3.70 15.14 1.35
N VAL A 56 4.74 14.50 0.81
CA VAL A 56 5.98 14.18 1.54
C VAL A 56 7.19 14.75 0.78
N PRO A 57 7.78 15.85 1.27
CA PRO A 57 8.97 16.46 0.67
C PRO A 57 10.25 15.75 1.15
N TYR A 58 10.67 14.70 0.45
CA TYR A 58 11.93 14.03 0.77
C TYR A 58 13.14 14.88 0.44
N SER A 59 14.14 14.86 1.33
CA SER A 59 15.49 15.40 1.07
C SER A 59 16.32 14.38 0.29
N LEU A 60 17.15 14.87 -0.61
CA LEU A 60 18.07 14.04 -1.41
C LEU A 60 19.53 14.27 -0.94
N PRO A 61 20.42 13.26 -1.01
CA PRO A 61 20.17 11.89 -1.49
C PRO A 61 19.24 11.10 -0.55
N LEU A 62 18.44 10.16 -1.12
CA LEU A 62 17.44 9.40 -0.40
C LEU A 62 17.62 7.89 -0.65
N ILE A 63 17.77 7.09 0.40
CA ILE A 63 17.65 5.64 0.28
C ILE A 63 16.18 5.32 0.01
N MET A 64 15.94 4.56 -1.07
CA MET A 64 14.59 4.24 -1.51
C MET A 64 14.00 3.01 -0.81
N GLY A 65 12.72 2.74 -1.08
CA GLY A 65 11.98 1.58 -0.59
C GLY A 65 11.03 1.89 0.56
N ASN A 66 9.82 1.37 0.44
CA ASN A 66 8.71 1.68 1.34
C ASN A 66 8.31 0.55 2.29
N GLU A 67 8.62 -0.72 1.98
CA GLU A 67 8.25 -1.87 2.80
C GLU A 67 9.29 -2.98 2.72
N PHE A 68 9.37 -3.78 3.77
CA PHE A 68 10.37 -4.83 3.90
C PHE A 68 9.95 -5.92 4.88
N ALA A 69 10.71 -7.02 4.87
CA ALA A 69 10.76 -8.06 5.88
C ALA A 69 12.21 -8.36 6.23
N GLY A 70 12.47 -8.63 7.50
CA GLY A 70 13.85 -8.88 7.98
C GLY A 70 13.90 -9.36 9.42
N GLN A 71 15.08 -9.33 9.97
CA GLN A 71 15.36 -9.75 11.35
C GLN A 71 15.93 -8.59 12.16
N VAL A 72 15.46 -8.45 13.38
CA VAL A 72 15.99 -7.47 14.33
C VAL A 72 17.45 -7.80 14.66
N GLU A 73 18.35 -6.86 14.42
CA GLU A 73 19.77 -6.98 14.78
C GLU A 73 20.05 -6.31 16.13
N ALA A 74 19.49 -5.12 16.35
CA ALA A 74 19.66 -4.37 17.58
C ALA A 74 18.44 -3.49 17.86
N VAL A 75 18.27 -3.08 19.10
CA VAL A 75 17.17 -2.23 19.52
C VAL A 75 17.67 -1.03 20.32
N GLY A 76 17.01 0.11 20.20
CA GLY A 76 17.24 1.29 21.01
C GLY A 76 16.79 1.07 22.47
N SER A 77 17.29 1.88 23.37
CA SER A 77 17.12 1.72 24.83
C SER A 77 15.67 1.83 25.32
N ALA A 78 14.77 2.46 24.56
CA ALA A 78 13.36 2.63 24.89
C ALA A 78 12.43 1.63 24.18
N VAL A 79 12.94 0.78 23.30
CA VAL A 79 12.18 -0.27 22.61
C VAL A 79 11.71 -1.34 23.60
N LYS A 80 10.43 -1.73 23.54
CA LYS A 80 9.82 -2.70 24.46
C LYS A 80 9.23 -3.93 23.77
N ARG A 81 8.86 -3.80 22.48
CA ARG A 81 8.11 -4.83 21.77
C ARG A 81 8.98 -5.85 21.06
N PHE A 82 10.24 -5.51 20.79
CA PHE A 82 11.14 -6.34 19.99
C PHE A 82 12.49 -6.53 20.65
N LYS A 83 13.17 -7.62 20.27
CA LYS A 83 14.55 -7.97 20.69
C LYS A 83 15.32 -8.51 19.49
N ALA A 84 16.65 -8.55 19.59
CA ALA A 84 17.50 -9.16 18.57
C ALA A 84 17.09 -10.61 18.27
N GLY A 85 17.03 -10.93 16.98
CA GLY A 85 16.60 -12.24 16.47
C GLY A 85 15.11 -12.31 16.08
N ASP A 86 14.27 -11.36 16.50
CA ASP A 86 12.85 -11.35 16.12
C ASP A 86 12.68 -11.15 14.62
N ARG A 87 11.76 -11.89 14.00
CA ARG A 87 11.37 -11.75 12.61
C ARG A 87 10.31 -10.66 12.50
N VAL A 88 10.58 -9.62 11.71
CA VAL A 88 9.70 -8.44 11.61
C VAL A 88 9.46 -8.03 10.16
N TYR A 89 8.30 -7.45 9.93
CA TYR A 89 7.97 -6.78 8.68
C TYR A 89 7.33 -5.42 8.97
N GLY A 90 7.39 -4.53 8.00
CA GLY A 90 6.82 -3.20 8.18
C GLY A 90 6.82 -2.36 6.91
N ARG A 91 6.02 -1.30 6.98
CA ARG A 91 6.10 -0.19 6.05
C ARG A 91 6.95 0.90 6.69
N MET A 92 7.94 1.38 5.97
CA MET A 92 8.80 2.48 6.43
C MET A 92 7.97 3.73 6.74
N PRO A 93 8.28 4.48 7.80
CA PRO A 93 7.64 5.75 8.08
C PRO A 93 7.66 6.69 6.88
N LEU A 94 6.56 7.44 6.67
CA LEU A 94 6.48 8.41 5.57
C LEU A 94 7.62 9.42 5.60
N SER A 95 8.06 9.82 6.79
CA SER A 95 9.14 10.78 6.96
C SER A 95 10.54 10.23 6.67
N LYS A 96 10.71 8.90 6.66
CA LYS A 96 12.02 8.24 6.62
C LYS A 96 11.90 6.88 5.93
N ILE A 97 11.75 6.87 4.60
CA ILE A 97 11.83 5.62 3.82
C ILE A 97 13.28 5.14 3.73
N GLY A 98 13.50 3.89 3.27
CA GLY A 98 14.86 3.34 3.14
C GLY A 98 14.94 1.82 3.20
N ALA A 99 13.91 1.11 2.70
CA ALA A 99 13.87 -0.35 2.73
C ALA A 99 14.76 -1.02 1.67
N PHE A 100 15.24 -0.29 0.64
CA PHE A 100 16.12 -0.85 -0.39
C PHE A 100 17.59 -0.72 0.06
N ALA A 101 17.91 -1.29 1.20
CA ALA A 101 19.23 -1.32 1.83
C ALA A 101 19.39 -2.55 2.71
N GLU A 102 20.63 -2.95 2.98
CA GLU A 102 20.93 -4.10 3.83
C GLU A 102 20.42 -3.94 5.27
N TYR A 103 20.29 -2.71 5.75
CA TYR A 103 19.78 -2.38 7.09
C TYR A 103 18.88 -1.17 7.07
N ALA A 104 17.83 -1.22 7.91
CA ALA A 104 16.92 -0.11 8.13
C ALA A 104 16.75 0.15 9.64
N ALA A 105 16.86 1.41 10.06
CA ALA A 105 16.51 1.82 11.44
C ALA A 105 15.09 2.41 11.40
N VAL A 106 14.15 1.76 12.11
CA VAL A 106 12.72 1.99 12.03
C VAL A 106 12.11 2.10 13.42
N GLU A 107 11.20 3.04 13.64
CA GLU A 107 10.47 3.13 14.91
C GLU A 107 9.67 1.83 15.17
N GLU A 108 9.69 1.34 16.42
CA GLU A 108 9.01 0.08 16.79
C GLU A 108 7.51 0.08 16.47
N GLY A 109 6.87 1.25 16.48
CA GLY A 109 5.45 1.42 16.12
C GLY A 109 5.12 1.16 14.66
N ALA A 110 6.10 1.14 13.76
CA ALA A 110 5.93 0.85 12.34
C ALA A 110 6.09 -0.66 12.00
N LEU A 111 6.45 -1.47 12.98
CA LEU A 111 6.78 -2.88 12.81
C LEU A 111 5.75 -3.80 13.45
N ALA A 112 5.61 -5.00 12.87
CA ALA A 112 4.90 -6.12 13.46
C ALA A 112 5.74 -7.42 13.35
N PRO A 113 5.49 -8.43 14.19
CA PRO A 113 6.09 -9.74 14.02
C PRO A 113 5.56 -10.42 12.75
N ILE A 114 6.45 -11.10 12.01
CA ILE A 114 6.05 -11.88 10.85
C ILE A 114 5.27 -13.12 11.34
N PRO A 115 4.07 -13.42 10.82
CA PRO A 115 3.41 -14.70 11.08
C PRO A 115 4.32 -15.88 10.75
N ASP A 116 4.36 -16.88 11.63
CA ASP A 116 5.32 -18.00 11.55
C ASP A 116 5.28 -18.77 10.24
N TYR A 117 4.11 -18.82 9.60
CA TYR A 117 3.89 -19.52 8.32
C TYR A 117 4.39 -18.76 7.10
N LEU A 118 4.80 -17.47 7.22
CA LEU A 118 5.33 -16.68 6.12
C LEU A 118 6.86 -16.70 6.07
N SER A 119 7.41 -16.89 4.88
CA SER A 119 8.80 -16.60 4.58
C SER A 119 9.05 -15.09 4.57
N TYR A 120 10.32 -14.64 4.56
CA TYR A 120 10.65 -13.21 4.41
C TYR A 120 10.16 -12.64 3.05
N ASP A 121 10.24 -13.44 1.98
CA ASP A 121 9.78 -13.03 0.66
C ASP A 121 8.28 -12.75 0.64
N GLU A 122 7.50 -13.65 1.20
CA GLU A 122 6.05 -13.51 1.34
C GLU A 122 5.70 -12.34 2.27
N ALA A 123 6.34 -12.27 3.44
CA ALA A 123 6.07 -11.24 4.43
C ALA A 123 6.33 -9.82 3.88
N ALA A 124 7.39 -9.63 3.07
CA ALA A 124 7.70 -8.33 2.46
C ALA A 124 6.60 -7.82 1.51
N THR A 125 5.73 -8.71 1.00
CA THR A 125 4.66 -8.32 0.07
C THR A 125 3.42 -7.75 0.76
N VAL A 126 3.32 -7.86 2.07
CA VAL A 126 2.11 -7.58 2.85
C VAL A 126 1.97 -6.12 3.29
N PRO A 127 2.98 -5.46 3.90
CA PRO A 127 2.76 -4.26 4.72
C PRO A 127 2.03 -3.14 4.00
N LEU A 128 2.51 -2.71 2.83
CA LEU A 128 1.94 -1.56 2.14
C LEU A 128 0.50 -1.81 1.67
N THR A 129 0.22 -2.99 1.11
CA THR A 129 -1.10 -3.33 0.58
C THR A 129 -2.11 -3.63 1.69
N ALA A 130 -1.69 -4.31 2.75
CA ALA A 130 -2.54 -4.59 3.90
C ALA A 130 -2.91 -3.31 4.65
N LEU A 131 -1.93 -2.43 4.94
CA LEU A 131 -2.18 -1.13 5.54
C LEU A 131 -3.07 -0.25 4.66
N THR A 132 -2.88 -0.26 3.34
CA THR A 132 -3.75 0.48 2.42
C THR A 132 -5.20 0.01 2.54
N ALA A 133 -5.44 -1.29 2.56
CA ALA A 133 -6.79 -1.84 2.72
C ALA A 133 -7.39 -1.50 4.09
N MET A 134 -6.65 -1.70 5.18
CA MET A 134 -7.11 -1.39 6.53
C MET A 134 -7.48 0.09 6.69
N GLN A 135 -6.59 0.99 6.26
CA GLN A 135 -6.82 2.44 6.37
C GLN A 135 -7.95 2.92 5.46
N ALA A 136 -8.15 2.28 4.29
CA ALA A 136 -9.31 2.56 3.45
C ALA A 136 -10.62 2.18 4.16
N PHE A 137 -10.68 1.00 4.79
CA PHE A 137 -11.85 0.57 5.55
C PHE A 137 -12.05 1.39 6.82
N GLU A 138 -11.00 1.85 7.49
CA GLU A 138 -11.13 2.80 8.60
C GLU A 138 -11.78 4.12 8.16
N ILE A 139 -11.43 4.64 7.00
CA ILE A 139 -12.07 5.84 6.44
C ILE A 139 -13.53 5.54 6.07
N MET A 140 -13.81 4.39 5.49
CA MET A 140 -15.16 3.97 5.09
C MET A 140 -16.07 3.72 6.27
N GLN A 141 -15.54 3.19 7.39
CA GLN A 141 -16.29 2.76 8.59
C GLN A 141 -17.42 1.80 8.23
N PRO A 142 -17.14 0.67 7.58
CA PRO A 142 -18.15 -0.25 7.09
C PRO A 142 -18.85 -0.99 8.23
N LYS A 143 -20.10 -1.41 7.97
CA LYS A 143 -20.88 -2.27 8.85
C LYS A 143 -21.06 -3.63 8.20
N ALA A 144 -21.10 -4.68 9.00
CA ALA A 144 -21.40 -6.02 8.51
C ALA A 144 -22.75 -6.03 7.74
N GLY A 145 -22.77 -6.74 6.62
CA GLY A 145 -23.91 -6.81 5.70
C GLY A 145 -23.95 -5.72 4.64
N GLU A 146 -23.10 -4.69 4.72
CA GLU A 146 -22.94 -3.68 3.66
C GLU A 146 -22.06 -4.20 2.53
N SER A 147 -21.97 -3.46 1.42
CA SER A 147 -21.28 -3.87 0.20
C SER A 147 -20.11 -2.94 -0.16
N VAL A 148 -19.06 -3.51 -0.74
CA VAL A 148 -17.92 -2.74 -1.27
C VAL A 148 -17.60 -3.17 -2.70
N PHE A 149 -17.38 -2.19 -3.57
CA PHE A 149 -16.77 -2.41 -4.87
C PHE A 149 -15.28 -2.03 -4.81
N ILE A 150 -14.41 -2.99 -5.07
CA ILE A 150 -12.95 -2.78 -5.15
C ILE A 150 -12.59 -2.74 -6.63
N SER A 151 -12.35 -1.56 -7.18
CA SER A 151 -12.01 -1.43 -8.59
C SER A 151 -10.59 -1.94 -8.86
N GLY A 152 -10.44 -2.76 -9.92
CA GLY A 152 -9.15 -3.37 -10.25
C GLY A 152 -8.63 -4.37 -9.20
N GLY A 153 -9.53 -5.06 -8.48
CA GLY A 153 -9.16 -5.95 -7.37
C GLY A 153 -8.42 -7.23 -7.76
N THR A 154 -8.02 -7.39 -9.01
CA THR A 154 -7.14 -8.49 -9.44
C THR A 154 -5.65 -8.21 -9.20
N GLY A 155 -5.30 -7.02 -8.70
CA GLY A 155 -3.92 -6.66 -8.34
C GLY A 155 -3.53 -7.08 -6.92
N SER A 156 -2.30 -6.72 -6.52
CA SER A 156 -1.76 -7.04 -5.19
C SER A 156 -2.57 -6.39 -4.05
N LEU A 157 -3.17 -5.23 -4.27
CA LEU A 157 -4.04 -4.62 -3.26
C LEU A 157 -5.32 -5.42 -3.07
N GLY A 158 -5.96 -5.90 -4.17
CA GLY A 158 -7.16 -6.72 -4.06
C GLY A 158 -6.92 -8.03 -3.34
N ALA A 159 -5.74 -8.62 -3.48
CA ALA A 159 -5.34 -9.82 -2.73
C ALA A 159 -5.41 -9.62 -1.21
N MET A 160 -5.18 -8.39 -0.73
CA MET A 160 -5.31 -8.02 0.69
C MET A 160 -6.71 -7.46 1.01
N ALA A 161 -7.24 -6.57 0.18
CA ALA A 161 -8.48 -5.87 0.47
C ALA A 161 -9.73 -6.79 0.45
N ILE A 162 -9.78 -7.78 -0.45
CA ILE A 162 -10.91 -8.70 -0.55
C ILE A 162 -11.07 -9.53 0.73
N PRO A 163 -10.06 -10.30 1.20
CA PRO A 163 -10.20 -11.12 2.41
C PRO A 163 -10.40 -10.27 3.67
N ILE A 164 -9.82 -9.06 3.74
CA ILE A 164 -10.08 -8.12 4.85
C ILE A 164 -11.54 -7.65 4.80
N ALA A 165 -12.07 -7.26 3.65
CA ALA A 165 -13.48 -6.89 3.50
C ALA A 165 -14.42 -8.03 3.90
N LYS A 166 -14.09 -9.25 3.52
CA LYS A 166 -14.84 -10.46 3.93
C LYS A 166 -14.80 -10.69 5.44
N SER A 167 -13.67 -10.44 6.09
CA SER A 167 -13.57 -10.54 7.56
C SER A 167 -14.41 -9.49 8.30
N LEU A 168 -14.67 -8.35 7.66
CA LEU A 168 -15.58 -7.31 8.14
C LEU A 168 -17.07 -7.61 7.84
N GLY A 169 -17.38 -8.76 7.24
CA GLY A 169 -18.74 -9.16 6.89
C GLY A 169 -19.34 -8.44 5.69
N LEU A 170 -18.51 -7.91 4.79
CA LEU A 170 -18.96 -7.18 3.60
C LEU A 170 -19.29 -8.13 2.44
N THR A 171 -20.25 -7.70 1.62
CA THR A 171 -20.44 -8.22 0.26
C THR A 171 -19.42 -7.54 -0.66
N VAL A 172 -18.58 -8.32 -1.34
CA VAL A 172 -17.45 -7.80 -2.11
C VAL A 172 -17.67 -7.97 -3.60
N TYR A 173 -17.63 -6.88 -4.34
CA TYR A 173 -17.62 -6.82 -5.79
C TYR A 173 -16.25 -6.38 -6.29
N THR A 174 -15.79 -6.94 -7.40
CA THR A 174 -14.57 -6.46 -8.05
C THR A 174 -14.62 -6.68 -9.55
N ASN A 175 -13.76 -5.97 -10.28
CA ASN A 175 -13.57 -6.14 -11.71
C ASN A 175 -12.11 -6.45 -12.06
N GLY A 176 -11.93 -7.10 -13.20
CA GLY A 176 -10.61 -7.44 -13.71
C GLY A 176 -10.67 -8.18 -15.05
N SER A 177 -9.53 -8.72 -15.50
CA SER A 177 -9.50 -9.66 -16.62
C SER A 177 -9.91 -11.05 -16.17
N ALA A 178 -10.65 -11.78 -17.01
CA ALA A 178 -11.08 -13.16 -16.76
C ALA A 178 -9.94 -14.13 -16.37
N ASP A 179 -8.72 -13.85 -16.85
CA ASP A 179 -7.51 -14.63 -16.51
C ASP A 179 -7.20 -14.68 -15.00
N ASN A 180 -7.79 -13.76 -14.22
CA ASN A 180 -7.60 -13.68 -12.78
C ASN A 180 -8.88 -14.00 -11.98
N ALA A 181 -9.98 -14.39 -12.65
CA ALA A 181 -11.28 -14.63 -12.00
C ALA A 181 -11.17 -15.69 -10.90
N GLU A 182 -10.67 -16.88 -11.23
CA GLU A 182 -10.52 -17.99 -10.28
C GLU A 182 -9.73 -17.61 -9.03
N ARG A 183 -8.66 -16.78 -9.18
CA ARG A 183 -7.86 -16.32 -8.05
C ARG A 183 -8.66 -15.44 -7.11
N VAL A 184 -9.38 -14.44 -7.62
CA VAL A 184 -10.14 -13.51 -6.76
C VAL A 184 -11.41 -14.17 -6.19
N GLU A 185 -11.98 -15.17 -6.88
CA GLU A 185 -13.08 -15.98 -6.34
C GLU A 185 -12.63 -16.79 -5.12
N LYS A 186 -11.41 -17.35 -5.14
CA LYS A 186 -10.80 -18.04 -3.99
C LYS A 186 -10.58 -17.10 -2.80
N LEU A 187 -10.38 -15.78 -3.05
CA LEU A 187 -10.29 -14.78 -1.97
C LEU A 187 -11.64 -14.45 -1.31
N GLY A 188 -12.75 -14.96 -1.88
CA GLY A 188 -14.09 -14.79 -1.34
C GLY A 188 -14.85 -13.60 -1.95
N VAL A 189 -14.52 -13.15 -3.16
CA VAL A 189 -15.32 -12.16 -3.86
C VAL A 189 -16.72 -12.73 -4.15
N ASP A 190 -17.78 -11.94 -3.91
CA ASP A 190 -19.16 -12.40 -4.12
C ASP A 190 -19.58 -12.23 -5.59
N ARG A 191 -19.00 -11.26 -6.30
CA ARG A 191 -19.20 -11.09 -7.75
C ARG A 191 -17.94 -10.53 -8.39
N PHE A 192 -17.41 -11.29 -9.37
CA PHE A 192 -16.36 -10.86 -10.28
C PHE A 192 -16.98 -10.33 -11.57
N ILE A 193 -16.46 -9.21 -12.09
CA ILE A 193 -16.92 -8.55 -13.32
C ILE A 193 -15.76 -8.51 -14.32
N ASP A 194 -15.88 -9.26 -15.41
CA ASP A 194 -14.91 -9.19 -16.50
C ASP A 194 -15.14 -7.94 -17.34
N TYR A 195 -14.25 -6.95 -17.20
CA TYR A 195 -14.36 -5.65 -17.87
C TYR A 195 -14.36 -5.75 -19.42
N LYS A 196 -13.96 -6.91 -19.98
CA LYS A 196 -14.02 -7.15 -21.43
C LYS A 196 -15.40 -7.57 -21.90
N LYS A 197 -16.28 -8.02 -21.01
CA LYS A 197 -17.61 -8.54 -21.31
C LYS A 197 -18.73 -7.63 -20.84
N GLU A 198 -18.55 -7.01 -19.66
CA GLU A 198 -19.58 -6.16 -19.08
C GLU A 198 -18.96 -4.96 -18.36
N ASN A 199 -19.69 -3.84 -18.36
CA ASN A 199 -19.28 -2.66 -17.61
C ASN A 199 -19.92 -2.71 -16.22
N TYR A 200 -19.10 -2.66 -15.15
CA TYR A 200 -19.59 -2.67 -13.79
C TYR A 200 -20.59 -1.53 -13.50
N ALA A 201 -20.45 -0.37 -14.17
CA ALA A 201 -21.35 0.76 -13.99
C ALA A 201 -22.79 0.53 -14.51
N ASP A 202 -23.00 -0.52 -15.30
CA ASP A 202 -24.32 -0.88 -15.82
C ASP A 202 -24.97 -1.99 -14.97
N VAL A 203 -24.16 -2.79 -14.28
CA VAL A 203 -24.61 -3.99 -13.56
C VAL A 203 -24.58 -3.87 -12.02
N LEU A 204 -23.81 -2.92 -11.48
CA LEU A 204 -23.80 -2.59 -10.05
C LEU A 204 -24.66 -1.36 -9.78
N LYS A 205 -25.39 -1.40 -8.66
CA LYS A 205 -26.21 -0.26 -8.17
C LYS A 205 -26.19 -0.25 -6.65
N ASP A 206 -26.27 0.94 -6.09
CA ASP A 206 -26.45 1.17 -4.65
C ASP A 206 -25.40 0.49 -3.76
N VAL A 207 -24.15 0.44 -4.23
CA VAL A 207 -23.02 -0.07 -3.46
C VAL A 207 -22.71 0.91 -2.32
N ASP A 208 -22.45 0.38 -1.12
CA ASP A 208 -22.22 1.21 0.07
C ASP A 208 -20.87 1.92 0.02
N TYR A 209 -19.83 1.22 -0.48
CA TYR A 209 -18.44 1.70 -0.50
C TYR A 209 -17.77 1.39 -1.83
N VAL A 210 -16.85 2.27 -2.22
CA VAL A 210 -15.95 2.04 -3.36
C VAL A 210 -14.51 2.27 -2.92
N LEU A 211 -13.64 1.29 -3.19
CA LEU A 211 -12.18 1.43 -3.10
C LEU A 211 -11.64 1.58 -4.53
N ASP A 212 -11.28 2.82 -4.88
CA ASP A 212 -10.72 3.15 -6.19
C ASP A 212 -9.22 2.91 -6.24
N THR A 213 -8.79 2.05 -7.16
CA THR A 213 -7.39 1.79 -7.47
C THR A 213 -6.98 2.22 -8.88
N LEU A 214 -7.93 2.69 -9.69
CA LEU A 214 -7.76 2.99 -11.12
C LEU A 214 -7.64 4.50 -11.41
N GLY A 215 -8.31 5.33 -10.63
CA GLY A 215 -8.17 6.80 -10.65
C GLY A 215 -9.08 7.51 -11.65
N ASP A 216 -8.67 8.71 -12.04
CA ASP A 216 -9.46 9.76 -12.72
C ASP A 216 -10.47 9.29 -13.78
N ARG A 217 -10.09 8.30 -14.59
CA ARG A 217 -10.95 7.84 -15.70
C ARG A 217 -12.15 7.05 -15.21
N GLU A 218 -12.00 6.33 -14.10
CA GLU A 218 -13.03 5.45 -13.55
C GLU A 218 -13.92 6.15 -12.51
N LEU A 219 -13.41 7.14 -11.80
CA LEU A 219 -14.15 7.85 -10.76
C LEU A 219 -15.57 8.28 -11.15
N PRO A 220 -15.86 8.79 -12.37
CA PRO A 220 -17.23 9.11 -12.77
C PRO A 220 -18.18 7.90 -12.80
N ASN A 221 -17.69 6.72 -13.18
CA ASN A 221 -18.44 5.47 -13.20
C ASN A 221 -18.61 4.92 -11.78
N GLU A 222 -17.59 5.02 -10.95
CA GLU A 222 -17.60 4.61 -9.56
C GLU A 222 -18.63 5.41 -8.73
N PHE A 223 -18.75 6.72 -8.98
CA PHE A 223 -19.82 7.53 -8.38
C PHE A 223 -21.23 7.16 -8.89
N LYS A 224 -21.38 6.50 -10.05
CA LYS A 224 -22.70 6.03 -10.52
C LYS A 224 -23.18 4.81 -9.74
N VAL A 225 -22.28 3.89 -9.39
CA VAL A 225 -22.65 2.66 -8.68
C VAL A 225 -22.80 2.87 -7.18
N LEU A 226 -22.22 3.94 -6.63
CA LEU A 226 -22.25 4.26 -5.21
C LEU A 226 -23.65 4.77 -4.80
N LYS A 227 -24.22 4.24 -3.71
CA LYS A 227 -25.51 4.69 -3.16
C LYS A 227 -25.46 6.13 -2.62
N LYS A 228 -26.62 6.74 -2.41
CA LYS A 228 -26.72 7.97 -1.61
C LYS A 228 -26.24 7.70 -0.18
N GLY A 229 -25.37 8.57 0.35
CA GLY A 229 -24.70 8.38 1.65
C GLY A 229 -23.48 7.47 1.59
N GLY A 230 -23.19 6.85 0.43
CA GLY A 230 -22.03 5.99 0.24
C GLY A 230 -20.70 6.74 0.25
N ARG A 231 -19.60 6.01 0.45
CA ARG A 231 -18.25 6.57 0.55
C ARG A 231 -17.30 5.95 -0.47
N LEU A 232 -16.57 6.81 -1.17
CA LEU A 232 -15.52 6.42 -2.09
C LEU A 232 -14.18 6.83 -1.51
N VAL A 233 -13.27 5.87 -1.40
CA VAL A 233 -11.86 6.11 -1.05
C VAL A 233 -10.99 5.82 -2.26
N SER A 234 -10.24 6.83 -2.71
CA SER A 234 -9.38 6.73 -3.88
C SER A 234 -7.89 6.75 -3.49
N LEU A 235 -7.13 5.92 -4.18
CA LEU A 235 -5.66 5.86 -4.08
C LEU A 235 -4.97 6.61 -5.23
N ARG A 236 -5.71 6.91 -6.29
CA ARG A 236 -5.16 7.46 -7.53
C ARG A 236 -5.87 8.70 -8.06
N GLY A 237 -6.88 9.15 -7.34
CA GLY A 237 -7.52 10.44 -7.60
C GLY A 237 -6.70 11.60 -7.03
N LEU A 238 -7.31 12.79 -6.96
CA LEU A 238 -6.65 13.96 -6.41
C LEU A 238 -6.87 14.05 -4.89
N PRO A 239 -5.82 14.35 -4.12
CA PRO A 239 -5.97 14.68 -2.71
C PRO A 239 -6.93 15.84 -2.50
N ASN A 240 -7.77 15.76 -1.46
CA ASN A 240 -8.74 16.80 -1.11
C ASN A 240 -8.48 17.41 0.27
N GLY A 241 -9.28 18.37 0.67
CA GLY A 241 -9.14 19.05 1.96
C GLY A 241 -9.33 18.12 3.17
N ARG A 242 -10.21 17.11 3.07
CA ARG A 242 -10.40 16.08 4.12
C ARG A 242 -9.13 15.26 4.34
N PHE A 243 -8.51 14.80 3.27
CA PHE A 243 -7.20 14.14 3.34
C PHE A 243 -6.16 15.03 4.01
N ALA A 244 -6.01 16.28 3.54
CA ALA A 244 -4.99 17.18 4.05
C ALA A 244 -5.16 17.49 5.55
N LYS A 245 -6.41 17.59 6.03
CA LYS A 245 -6.75 17.75 7.44
C LYS A 245 -6.41 16.48 8.25
N ARG A 246 -6.80 15.31 7.76
CA ARG A 246 -6.51 14.01 8.41
C ARG A 246 -5.01 13.74 8.50
N ALA A 247 -4.25 14.09 7.46
CA ALA A 247 -2.81 13.97 7.41
C ALA A 247 -2.04 15.05 8.18
N GLY A 248 -2.73 15.96 8.91
CA GLY A 248 -2.10 17.02 9.71
C GLY A 248 -1.29 18.02 8.90
N LEU A 249 -1.59 18.19 7.60
CA LEU A 249 -0.84 19.12 6.75
C LEU A 249 -1.11 20.58 7.12
N SER A 250 -0.16 21.46 6.80
CA SER A 250 -0.29 22.90 7.09
C SER A 250 -1.54 23.51 6.46
N PHE A 251 -2.06 24.60 7.03
CA PHE A 251 -3.28 25.28 6.56
C PHE A 251 -3.21 25.62 5.07
N LEU A 252 -2.06 26.09 4.58
CA LEU A 252 -1.87 26.40 3.16
C LEU A 252 -1.99 25.13 2.27
N LYS A 253 -1.43 24.01 2.71
CA LYS A 253 -1.60 22.74 2.01
C LYS A 253 -3.04 22.24 2.06
N GLN A 254 -3.77 22.45 3.18
CA GLN A 254 -5.19 22.11 3.27
C GLN A 254 -6.02 22.91 2.26
N LEU A 255 -5.77 24.18 2.08
CA LEU A 255 -6.42 25.01 1.06
C LEU A 255 -6.07 24.53 -0.37
N LEU A 256 -4.78 24.28 -0.63
CA LEU A 256 -4.31 23.80 -1.93
C LEU A 256 -4.98 22.47 -2.32
N PHE A 257 -4.97 21.49 -1.42
CA PHE A 257 -5.60 20.20 -1.67
C PHE A 257 -7.14 20.29 -1.69
N GLY A 258 -7.74 21.17 -0.90
CA GLY A 258 -9.15 21.48 -0.99
C GLY A 258 -9.57 22.00 -2.38
N PHE A 259 -8.72 22.83 -2.98
CA PHE A 259 -8.95 23.28 -4.36
C PHE A 259 -8.69 22.16 -5.38
N ALA A 260 -7.60 21.41 -5.25
CA ALA A 260 -7.24 20.33 -6.16
C ALA A 260 -8.30 19.21 -6.22
N GLY A 261 -8.80 18.76 -5.07
CA GLY A 261 -9.82 17.69 -4.98
C GLY A 261 -11.25 18.15 -5.18
N ARG A 262 -11.50 19.48 -5.33
CA ARG A 262 -12.85 20.07 -5.40
C ARG A 262 -13.76 19.46 -6.47
N LYS A 263 -13.17 19.03 -7.60
CA LYS A 263 -13.92 18.37 -8.68
C LYS A 263 -14.64 17.12 -8.15
N TYR A 264 -13.94 16.27 -7.41
CA TYR A 264 -14.49 15.01 -6.90
C TYR A 264 -15.38 15.22 -5.69
N ASP A 265 -15.03 16.17 -4.81
CA ASP A 265 -15.91 16.57 -3.71
C ASP A 265 -17.28 17.03 -4.23
N LYS A 266 -17.32 17.90 -5.26
CA LYS A 266 -18.58 18.34 -5.90
C LYS A 266 -19.34 17.20 -6.57
N MET A 267 -18.64 16.25 -7.22
CA MET A 267 -19.29 15.09 -7.83
C MET A 267 -19.96 14.21 -6.78
N ALA A 268 -19.31 13.99 -5.65
CA ALA A 268 -19.85 13.26 -4.51
C ALA A 268 -21.03 13.99 -3.87
N GLU A 269 -20.87 15.28 -3.54
CA GLU A 269 -21.91 16.11 -2.91
C GLU A 269 -23.20 16.18 -3.73
N ALA A 270 -23.08 16.31 -5.04
CA ALA A 270 -24.24 16.37 -5.96
C ALA A 270 -25.14 15.12 -5.87
N LYS A 271 -24.60 14.00 -5.39
CA LYS A 271 -25.32 12.73 -5.19
C LYS A 271 -25.52 12.36 -3.72
N GLY A 272 -25.17 13.24 -2.79
CA GLY A 272 -25.18 12.96 -1.36
C GLY A 272 -24.21 11.87 -0.94
N GLN A 273 -23.09 11.77 -1.64
CA GLN A 273 -21.99 10.80 -1.43
C GLN A 273 -20.78 11.49 -0.81
N SER A 274 -19.72 10.75 -0.46
CA SER A 274 -18.45 11.32 -0.02
C SER A 274 -17.27 10.77 -0.82
N TYR A 275 -16.25 11.62 -0.98
CA TYR A 275 -14.98 11.29 -1.62
C TYR A 275 -13.84 11.52 -0.62
N ASP A 276 -12.98 10.55 -0.46
CA ASP A 276 -11.76 10.65 0.33
C ASP A 276 -10.56 10.15 -0.50
N PHE A 277 -9.43 10.84 -0.36
CA PHE A 277 -8.15 10.37 -0.87
C PHE A 277 -7.36 9.72 0.27
N LEU A 278 -6.71 8.60 -0.02
CA LEU A 278 -5.83 7.91 0.94
C LEU A 278 -4.38 7.93 0.45
N PHE A 279 -3.49 8.38 1.33
CA PHE A 279 -2.05 8.15 1.23
C PHE A 279 -1.65 7.32 2.45
N VAL A 280 -1.32 6.04 2.23
CA VAL A 280 -1.07 5.07 3.30
C VAL A 280 0.13 5.46 4.16
N HIS A 281 0.04 5.27 5.46
CA HIS A 281 1.11 5.48 6.42
C HIS A 281 1.48 4.19 7.16
N GLU A 282 2.57 4.21 7.89
CA GLU A 282 3.03 3.13 8.76
C GLU A 282 2.07 2.94 9.94
N ASP A 283 1.82 1.67 10.30
CA ASP A 283 1.09 1.29 11.51
C ASP A 283 1.33 -0.19 11.84
N GLY A 284 2.23 -0.44 12.80
CA GLY A 284 2.56 -1.80 13.23
C GLY A 284 1.40 -2.50 13.93
N ALA A 285 0.54 -1.77 14.63
CA ALA A 285 -0.62 -2.37 15.30
C ALA A 285 -1.67 -2.86 14.30
N GLN A 286 -1.85 -2.14 13.19
CA GLN A 286 -2.71 -2.63 12.09
C GLN A 286 -2.11 -3.87 11.42
N LEU A 287 -0.78 -3.92 11.22
CA LEU A 287 -0.11 -5.10 10.68
C LEU A 287 -0.22 -6.31 11.61
N GLU A 288 -0.13 -6.11 12.92
CA GLU A 288 -0.32 -7.17 13.91
C GLU A 288 -1.74 -7.75 13.83
N LYS A 289 -2.76 -6.89 13.78
CA LYS A 289 -4.16 -7.31 13.54
C LYS A 289 -4.33 -8.07 12.23
N ILE A 290 -3.63 -7.68 11.17
CA ILE A 290 -3.64 -8.43 9.89
C ILE A 290 -3.06 -9.83 10.12
N GLY A 291 -1.94 -9.96 10.84
CA GLY A 291 -1.36 -11.26 11.18
C GLY A 291 -2.32 -12.15 11.96
N GLU A 292 -3.12 -11.57 12.87
CA GLU A 292 -4.13 -12.29 13.68
C GLU A 292 -5.38 -12.71 12.89
N LEU A 293 -5.75 -11.98 11.82
CA LEU A 293 -6.91 -12.28 10.97
C LEU A 293 -6.71 -13.55 10.11
N PHE A 294 -5.47 -13.99 9.96
CA PHE A 294 -5.09 -15.08 9.08
C PHE A 294 -4.31 -16.14 9.86
N SER A 295 -4.39 -17.39 9.40
CA SER A 295 -3.74 -18.54 10.01
C SER A 295 -3.22 -19.48 8.93
N PRO A 296 -2.45 -20.53 9.27
CA PRO A 296 -2.04 -21.54 8.29
C PRO A 296 -3.19 -22.19 7.53
N GLU A 297 -4.39 -22.31 8.15
CA GLU A 297 -5.61 -22.87 7.53
C GLU A 297 -6.31 -21.85 6.61
N ARG A 298 -6.09 -20.59 6.89
CA ARG A 298 -6.59 -19.44 6.10
C ARG A 298 -5.47 -18.44 5.90
N PRO A 299 -4.45 -18.77 5.10
CA PRO A 299 -3.28 -17.93 4.96
C PRO A 299 -3.58 -16.62 4.22
N LEU A 300 -2.75 -15.60 4.50
CA LEU A 300 -2.65 -14.44 3.61
C LEU A 300 -2.23 -14.91 2.22
N GLU A 301 -2.91 -14.44 1.20
CA GLU A 301 -2.45 -14.68 -0.17
C GLU A 301 -1.30 -13.74 -0.50
N THR A 302 -0.11 -14.23 -0.32
CA THR A 302 1.14 -13.54 -0.63
C THR A 302 1.66 -14.06 -1.96
N SER A 303 1.49 -13.31 -3.02
CA SER A 303 1.94 -13.70 -4.35
C SER A 303 3.19 -12.92 -4.75
N VAL A 304 4.33 -13.60 -4.79
CA VAL A 304 5.57 -13.08 -5.39
C VAL A 304 5.55 -13.38 -6.90
N ASP A 305 5.56 -12.33 -7.71
CA ASP A 305 5.60 -12.46 -9.19
C ASP A 305 7.03 -12.63 -9.70
N THR A 306 7.95 -11.81 -9.24
CA THR A 306 9.34 -11.84 -9.67
C THR A 306 10.25 -11.34 -8.55
N ALA A 307 11.36 -12.05 -8.35
CA ALA A 307 12.43 -11.66 -7.43
C ALA A 307 13.65 -11.15 -8.21
N PHE A 308 14.21 -10.05 -7.76
CA PHE A 308 15.47 -9.45 -8.24
C PHE A 308 16.44 -9.32 -7.08
N PHE A 309 17.72 -9.17 -7.35
CA PHE A 309 18.69 -8.75 -6.33
C PHE A 309 18.70 -7.23 -6.20
N LEU A 310 19.25 -6.71 -5.09
CA LEU A 310 19.30 -5.26 -4.84
C LEU A 310 19.95 -4.49 -5.99
N GLU A 311 21.00 -5.04 -6.59
CA GLU A 311 21.71 -4.45 -7.73
C GLU A 311 20.83 -4.31 -8.99
N GLN A 312 19.76 -5.09 -9.06
CA GLN A 312 18.78 -5.08 -10.17
C GLN A 312 17.54 -4.22 -9.85
N VAL A 313 17.64 -3.32 -8.87
CA VAL A 313 16.51 -2.48 -8.42
C VAL A 313 15.84 -1.72 -9.57
N ASN A 314 16.62 -1.29 -10.56
CA ASN A 314 16.08 -0.54 -11.69
C ASN A 314 15.21 -1.41 -12.61
N GLU A 315 15.60 -2.65 -12.85
CA GLU A 315 14.82 -3.64 -13.59
C GLU A 315 13.52 -3.98 -12.85
N ALA A 316 13.58 -4.08 -11.53
CA ALA A 316 12.40 -4.30 -10.68
C ALA A 316 11.42 -3.11 -10.74
N LEU A 317 11.92 -1.87 -10.71
CA LEU A 317 11.13 -0.65 -10.88
C LEU A 317 10.48 -0.57 -12.25
N ASP A 318 11.23 -0.91 -13.31
CA ASP A 318 10.71 -0.94 -14.69
C ASP A 318 9.62 -2.00 -14.86
N LYS A 319 9.78 -3.20 -14.25
CA LYS A 319 8.76 -4.24 -14.24
C LYS A 319 7.46 -3.75 -13.60
N VAL A 320 7.55 -3.12 -12.42
CA VAL A 320 6.37 -2.57 -11.72
C VAL A 320 5.70 -1.46 -12.53
N LYS A 321 6.48 -0.60 -13.20
CA LYS A 321 5.97 0.45 -14.09
C LYS A 321 5.15 -0.10 -15.25
N GLN A 322 5.47 -1.28 -15.77
CA GLN A 322 4.72 -1.93 -16.86
C GLN A 322 3.33 -2.41 -16.44
N GLY A 323 3.07 -2.59 -15.16
CA GLY A 323 1.75 -2.95 -14.61
C GLY A 323 1.23 -4.33 -15.01
N LYS A 324 2.11 -5.26 -15.42
CA LYS A 324 1.76 -6.61 -15.89
C LYS A 324 2.07 -7.70 -14.86
N SER A 325 2.33 -7.34 -13.61
CA SER A 325 2.67 -8.29 -12.55
C SER A 325 1.43 -9.03 -12.05
N LYS A 326 1.55 -10.35 -11.85
CA LYS A 326 0.52 -11.21 -11.26
C LYS A 326 0.67 -11.34 -9.73
N GLY A 327 1.46 -10.47 -9.12
CA GLY A 327 1.80 -10.45 -7.70
C GLY A 327 2.73 -9.29 -7.41
N LYS A 328 3.48 -9.38 -6.33
CA LYS A 328 4.49 -8.38 -5.95
C LYS A 328 5.84 -8.68 -6.59
N THR A 329 6.53 -7.63 -7.02
CA THR A 329 7.94 -7.67 -7.37
C THR A 329 8.75 -7.43 -6.09
N ILE A 330 9.74 -8.26 -5.81
CA ILE A 330 10.59 -8.14 -4.62
C ILE A 330 12.06 -7.97 -4.96
N LEU A 331 12.80 -7.40 -4.00
CA LEU A 331 14.26 -7.34 -3.99
C LEU A 331 14.77 -8.25 -2.89
N LYS A 332 15.59 -9.24 -3.24
CA LYS A 332 16.40 -10.01 -2.29
C LYS A 332 17.64 -9.21 -1.95
N ILE A 333 17.80 -8.88 -0.68
CA ILE A 333 18.85 -7.98 -0.20
C ILE A 333 19.92 -8.76 0.56
N ALA A 334 19.51 -9.73 1.36
CA ALA A 334 20.40 -10.65 2.03
C ALA A 334 19.80 -12.07 2.03
N GLU A 335 20.63 -13.08 2.25
CA GLU A 335 20.17 -14.44 2.52
C GLU A 335 19.66 -14.53 3.97
N GLY A 336 18.46 -15.12 4.14
CA GLY A 336 17.79 -15.29 5.42
C GLY A 336 17.91 -16.71 5.97
#